data_88e7a36079b577795460a51a4225c174
#
_entry.id   88e7a36079b577795460a51a4225c174
#
_cell.length_a   1.000
_cell.length_b   1.000
_cell.length_c   1.000
_cell.angle_alpha   90.00
_cell.angle_beta   90.00
_cell.angle_gamma   90.00
#
_symmetry.space_group_name_H-M   'P 1'
#
loop_
_entity.id
_entity.type
_entity.pdbx_description
1 polymer ?
#
loop_
_entity_poly.entity_id
_entity_poly.type
_entity_poly.pdbx_seq_one_letter_code
_entity_poly.pdbx_strand_id
1 'polypeptide(L)'
;MSWAGRRRLIILIIIGAIVAAFLATLFISTFYKAPSCTDGVQNQAETGVDCGGPCAYLCTDQEQAPTVLFTKAVSNGEGRLDAIAEVENKNIGAAARNVPYTITLYGTNQALIGETSGMLDLPPSGIVPVFVPGLSSSNQVVSGAFLEINPSSFEWYSMPTDTRIVPTVSSPQLGGTASAPRITATLTNNSVTPITNVRAIVFVHDSTGDIIAASATLVSAIPAQGQATVLFTWNGAFTGVPALIEVIPVTSLP
;
A
#
# COMPACT_ATOMS: atom_id res chain seq x y z
N MET A 1 43.15 -39.67 -51.08
CA MET A 1 43.79 -38.65 -50.29
C MET A 1 44.99 -39.24 -49.59
N SER A 2 46.18 -38.63 -49.75
CA SER A 2 47.39 -39.09 -49.05
C SER A 2 47.25 -38.78 -47.51
N TRP A 3 47.87 -39.60 -46.68
CA TRP A 3 47.86 -39.49 -45.24
C TRP A 3 48.28 -38.08 -44.78
N ALA A 4 49.22 -37.44 -45.43
CA ALA A 4 49.64 -36.05 -45.16
C ALA A 4 48.57 -35.01 -45.50
N GLY A 5 47.75 -35.21 -46.55
CA GLY A 5 46.65 -34.33 -46.91
C GLY A 5 45.52 -34.36 -45.86
N ARG A 6 45.24 -35.56 -45.31
CA ARG A 6 44.24 -35.75 -44.28
C ARG A 6 44.62 -35.03 -42.95
N ARG A 7 45.91 -35.11 -42.56
CA ARG A 7 46.43 -34.39 -41.40
C ARG A 7 46.35 -32.87 -41.56
N ARG A 8 46.71 -32.34 -42.73
CA ARG A 8 46.61 -30.91 -43.01
C ARG A 8 45.17 -30.42 -42.96
N LEU A 9 44.23 -31.18 -43.50
CA LEU A 9 42.80 -30.88 -43.47
C LEU A 9 42.27 -30.81 -42.01
N ILE A 10 42.62 -31.81 -41.19
CA ILE A 10 42.21 -31.83 -39.77
C ILE A 10 42.78 -30.65 -39.01
N ILE A 11 44.03 -30.27 -39.20
CA ILE A 11 44.64 -29.12 -38.54
C ILE A 11 43.96 -27.83 -38.98
N LEU A 12 43.64 -27.65 -40.26
CA LEU A 12 42.92 -26.46 -40.74
C LEU A 12 41.50 -26.36 -40.19
N ILE A 13 40.79 -27.51 -40.05
CA ILE A 13 39.46 -27.51 -39.42
C ILE A 13 39.55 -27.12 -37.94
N ILE A 14 40.52 -27.64 -37.22
CA ILE A 14 40.69 -27.29 -35.79
C ILE A 14 41.03 -25.82 -35.61
N ILE A 15 41.96 -25.29 -36.42
CA ILE A 15 42.31 -23.86 -36.36
C ILE A 15 41.09 -23.00 -36.75
N GLY A 16 40.39 -23.38 -37.81
CA GLY A 16 39.15 -22.67 -38.22
C GLY A 16 38.06 -22.67 -37.12
N ALA A 17 37.87 -23.80 -36.45
CA ALA A 17 36.93 -23.92 -35.34
C ALA A 17 37.33 -23.03 -34.13
N ILE A 18 38.63 -22.99 -33.80
CA ILE A 18 39.14 -22.13 -32.71
C ILE A 18 38.95 -20.65 -33.05
N VAL A 19 39.27 -20.25 -34.28
CA VAL A 19 39.08 -18.85 -34.73
C VAL A 19 37.60 -18.49 -34.75
N ALA A 20 36.73 -19.36 -35.26
CA ALA A 20 35.30 -19.13 -35.26
C ALA A 20 34.72 -19.00 -33.85
N ALA A 21 35.13 -19.87 -32.90
CA ALA A 21 34.73 -19.79 -31.50
C ALA A 21 35.24 -18.48 -30.85
N PHE A 22 36.46 -18.05 -31.12
CA PHE A 22 36.99 -16.79 -30.61
C PHE A 22 36.24 -15.57 -31.15
N LEU A 23 35.96 -15.55 -32.46
CA LEU A 23 35.16 -14.50 -33.07
C LEU A 23 33.73 -14.47 -32.54
N ALA A 24 33.11 -15.63 -32.34
CA ALA A 24 31.77 -15.73 -31.74
C ALA A 24 31.74 -15.20 -30.30
N THR A 25 32.75 -15.56 -29.48
CA THR A 25 32.84 -15.02 -28.09
C THR A 25 33.08 -13.51 -28.10
N LEU A 26 33.93 -13.00 -28.96
CA LEU A 26 34.13 -11.55 -29.13
C LEU A 26 32.83 -10.84 -29.56
N PHE A 27 32.13 -11.40 -30.53
CA PHE A 27 30.85 -10.86 -31.01
C PHE A 27 29.80 -10.83 -29.88
N ILE A 28 29.63 -11.97 -29.17
CA ILE A 28 28.69 -12.06 -28.04
C ILE A 28 29.08 -11.09 -26.95
N SER A 29 30.35 -11.03 -26.53
CA SER A 29 30.79 -10.14 -25.45
C SER A 29 30.67 -8.64 -25.79
N THR A 30 30.72 -8.29 -27.08
CA THR A 30 30.68 -6.88 -27.53
C THR A 30 29.25 -6.41 -27.85
N PHE A 31 28.42 -7.29 -28.40
CA PHE A 31 27.10 -6.91 -28.93
C PHE A 31 25.94 -7.50 -28.11
N TYR A 32 26.14 -8.57 -27.37
CA TYR A 32 25.09 -9.14 -26.55
C TYR A 32 25.06 -8.48 -25.18
N LYS A 33 24.04 -7.67 -24.93
CA LYS A 33 23.68 -7.23 -23.58
C LYS A 33 22.65 -8.19 -23.04
N ALA A 34 22.89 -8.76 -21.87
CA ALA A 34 21.88 -9.54 -21.18
C ALA A 34 20.67 -8.64 -20.93
N PRO A 35 19.47 -9.05 -21.33
CA PRO A 35 18.27 -8.27 -21.12
C PRO A 35 18.08 -7.95 -19.63
N SER A 36 17.74 -6.72 -19.30
CA SER A 36 17.45 -6.29 -17.92
C SER A 36 16.43 -5.18 -17.92
N CYS A 37 15.67 -5.04 -16.84
CA CYS A 37 14.71 -3.97 -16.65
C CYS A 37 15.35 -2.60 -16.35
N THR A 38 16.56 -2.35 -16.84
CA THR A 38 17.31 -1.10 -16.62
C THR A 38 18.31 -0.84 -17.75
N ASP A 39 18.12 -1.44 -18.94
CA ASP A 39 19.07 -1.32 -20.05
C ASP A 39 18.65 -0.30 -21.12
N GLY A 40 17.48 0.30 -20.96
CA GLY A 40 16.93 1.30 -21.86
C GLY A 40 16.38 0.71 -23.16
N VAL A 41 16.13 -0.60 -23.23
CA VAL A 41 15.66 -1.30 -24.44
C VAL A 41 14.51 -2.24 -24.07
N GLN A 42 13.37 -2.09 -24.73
CA GLN A 42 12.26 -3.04 -24.55
C GLN A 42 12.64 -4.43 -25.05
N ASN A 43 12.79 -5.39 -24.13
CA ASN A 43 13.14 -6.77 -24.36
C ASN A 43 12.48 -7.72 -23.34
N GLN A 44 12.80 -9.04 -23.30
CA GLN A 44 12.34 -10.01 -22.29
C GLN A 44 10.82 -10.10 -22.06
N ALA A 45 9.96 -9.75 -22.97
CA ALA A 45 8.51 -9.65 -22.80
C ALA A 45 8.07 -8.48 -21.87
N GLU A 46 8.88 -7.44 -21.73
CA GLU A 46 8.48 -6.16 -21.18
C GLU A 46 7.35 -5.54 -22.00
N THR A 47 6.43 -4.87 -21.31
CA THR A 47 5.33 -4.17 -21.98
C THR A 47 5.75 -2.79 -22.48
N GLY A 48 6.74 -2.18 -21.85
CA GLY A 48 7.40 -0.94 -22.26
C GLY A 48 8.90 -1.02 -22.06
N VAL A 49 9.63 0.06 -22.25
CA VAL A 49 11.07 0.12 -22.00
C VAL A 49 11.31 0.07 -20.49
N ASP A 50 12.00 -0.94 -20.00
CA ASP A 50 12.38 -1.14 -18.60
C ASP A 50 11.18 -1.23 -17.62
N CYS A 51 9.99 -1.57 -18.12
CA CYS A 51 8.79 -1.63 -17.28
C CYS A 51 7.77 -2.68 -17.73
N GLY A 52 6.94 -3.12 -16.81
CA GLY A 52 5.88 -4.12 -17.04
C GLY A 52 6.40 -5.51 -17.34
N GLY A 53 5.51 -6.46 -17.59
CA GLY A 53 5.88 -7.85 -17.82
C GLY A 53 6.66 -8.45 -16.64
N PRO A 54 7.89 -8.94 -16.84
CA PRO A 54 8.72 -9.49 -15.76
C PRO A 54 9.39 -8.42 -14.87
N CYS A 55 9.28 -7.13 -15.21
CA CYS A 55 9.91 -6.05 -14.47
C CYS A 55 9.18 -5.73 -13.17
N ALA A 56 9.94 -5.22 -12.19
CA ALA A 56 9.42 -4.91 -10.88
C ALA A 56 8.37 -3.79 -10.90
N TYR A 57 8.51 -2.82 -11.82
CA TYR A 57 7.63 -1.67 -11.91
C TYR A 57 6.66 -1.78 -13.09
N LEU A 58 5.46 -1.23 -12.92
CA LEU A 58 4.49 -1.10 -14.01
C LEU A 58 4.94 0.00 -14.97
N CYS A 59 4.47 -0.09 -16.22
CA CYS A 59 4.55 1.04 -17.13
C CYS A 59 3.44 2.06 -16.83
N THR A 60 3.70 3.33 -17.03
CA THR A 60 2.76 4.42 -16.73
C THR A 60 1.41 4.31 -17.43
N ASP A 61 1.36 3.68 -18.59
CA ASP A 61 0.12 3.40 -19.35
C ASP A 61 -0.72 2.25 -18.75
N GLN A 62 -0.13 1.47 -17.85
CA GLN A 62 -0.80 0.38 -17.13
C GLN A 62 -1.31 0.81 -15.74
N GLU A 63 -0.88 1.96 -15.26
CA GLU A 63 -1.18 2.45 -13.93
C GLU A 63 -2.58 3.08 -13.87
N GLN A 64 -3.32 2.72 -12.83
CA GLN A 64 -4.55 3.41 -12.47
C GLN A 64 -4.27 4.26 -11.22
N ALA A 65 -4.59 5.55 -11.30
CA ALA A 65 -4.48 6.43 -10.15
C ALA A 65 -5.36 5.94 -8.98
N PRO A 66 -4.90 6.07 -7.73
CA PRO A 66 -5.71 5.72 -6.58
C PRO A 66 -6.97 6.59 -6.52
N THR A 67 -8.08 6.01 -6.06
CA THR A 67 -9.35 6.71 -5.93
C THR A 67 -9.65 6.99 -4.48
N VAL A 68 -9.85 8.25 -4.12
CA VAL A 68 -10.36 8.62 -2.79
C VAL A 68 -11.87 8.38 -2.80
N LEU A 69 -12.34 7.42 -1.98
CA LEU A 69 -13.75 7.06 -1.91
C LEU A 69 -14.55 8.09 -1.12
N PHE A 70 -14.00 8.52 0.00
CA PHE A 70 -14.52 9.63 0.79
C PHE A 70 -13.41 10.27 1.64
N THR A 71 -13.66 11.50 2.09
CA THR A 71 -12.90 12.18 3.15
C THR A 71 -13.88 12.89 4.06
N LYS A 72 -13.74 12.73 5.38
CA LYS A 72 -14.65 13.28 6.36
C LYS A 72 -13.91 13.73 7.61
N ALA A 73 -14.38 14.81 8.24
CA ALA A 73 -14.00 15.17 9.60
C ALA A 73 -14.98 14.55 10.60
N VAL A 74 -14.45 13.98 11.66
CA VAL A 74 -15.24 13.43 12.78
C VAL A 74 -14.81 14.09 14.09
N SER A 75 -15.77 14.32 14.98
CA SER A 75 -15.49 14.89 16.30
C SER A 75 -15.00 13.80 17.25
N ASN A 76 -13.92 14.07 17.98
CA ASN A 76 -13.39 13.19 19.03
C ASN A 76 -13.71 13.73 20.45
N GLY A 77 -14.65 14.66 20.56
CA GLY A 77 -14.95 15.38 21.80
C GLY A 77 -14.00 16.54 22.06
N GLU A 78 -14.37 17.40 23.04
CA GLU A 78 -13.56 18.56 23.48
C GLU A 78 -13.12 19.52 22.37
N GLY A 79 -13.92 19.64 21.28
CA GLY A 79 -13.61 20.50 20.14
C GLY A 79 -12.48 19.96 19.23
N ARG A 80 -12.04 18.71 19.41
CA ARG A 80 -11.04 18.08 18.55
C ARG A 80 -11.70 17.46 17.34
N LEU A 81 -11.09 17.71 16.18
CA LEU A 81 -11.50 17.14 14.90
C LEU A 81 -10.43 16.15 14.41
N ASP A 82 -10.83 14.93 14.19
CA ASP A 82 -10.05 13.93 13.49
C ASP A 82 -10.48 13.89 12.02
N ALA A 83 -9.57 13.57 11.11
CA ALA A 83 -9.90 13.36 9.71
C ALA A 83 -9.81 11.87 9.37
N ILE A 84 -10.76 11.42 8.58
CA ILE A 84 -10.82 10.05 8.05
C ILE A 84 -11.00 10.07 6.55
N ALA A 85 -10.46 9.07 5.89
CA ALA A 85 -10.66 8.84 4.47
C ALA A 85 -10.52 7.36 4.14
N GLU A 86 -10.99 6.97 2.97
CA GLU A 86 -10.68 5.69 2.35
C GLU A 86 -10.11 5.91 0.95
N VAL A 87 -9.06 5.18 0.65
CA VAL A 87 -8.36 5.22 -0.64
C VAL A 87 -8.36 3.83 -1.25
N GLU A 88 -8.86 3.73 -2.46
CA GLU A 88 -8.93 2.48 -3.23
C GLU A 88 -7.78 2.41 -4.24
N ASN A 89 -7.08 1.28 -4.23
CA ASN A 89 -6.18 0.87 -5.30
C ASN A 89 -6.93 -0.05 -6.27
N LYS A 90 -7.16 0.39 -7.49
CA LYS A 90 -7.82 -0.37 -8.56
C LYS A 90 -6.86 -1.24 -9.37
N ASN A 91 -5.55 -1.09 -9.16
CA ASN A 91 -4.55 -1.89 -9.87
C ASN A 91 -4.57 -3.33 -9.36
N ILE A 92 -4.99 -4.24 -10.22
CA ILE A 92 -4.97 -5.68 -9.93
C ILE A 92 -3.53 -6.17 -10.08
N GLY A 93 -2.96 -6.72 -8.99
CA GLY A 93 -1.59 -7.22 -9.01
C GLY A 93 -0.50 -6.16 -8.99
N ALA A 94 -0.82 -4.94 -8.54
CA ALA A 94 0.17 -3.91 -8.30
C ALA A 94 -0.07 -3.19 -6.97
N ALA A 95 1.00 -2.82 -6.31
CA ALA A 95 1.03 -2.12 -5.03
C ALA A 95 1.91 -0.88 -5.11
N ALA A 96 1.69 0.06 -4.19
CA ALA A 96 2.56 1.22 -4.02
C ALA A 96 2.87 1.43 -2.53
N ARG A 97 4.13 1.76 -2.22
CA ARG A 97 4.61 2.03 -0.86
C ARG A 97 4.81 3.50 -0.63
N ASN A 98 4.62 3.91 0.62
CA ASN A 98 4.91 5.28 1.06
C ASN A 98 4.27 6.34 0.16
N VAL A 99 3.03 6.08 -0.28
CA VAL A 99 2.27 7.01 -1.13
C VAL A 99 1.96 8.26 -0.32
N PRO A 100 2.51 9.42 -0.68
CA PRO A 100 2.26 10.65 0.06
C PRO A 100 0.85 11.16 -0.20
N TYR A 101 0.20 11.60 0.86
CA TYR A 101 -1.10 12.26 0.79
C TYR A 101 -1.11 13.55 1.62
N THR A 102 -2.00 14.45 1.28
CA THR A 102 -2.33 15.64 2.07
C THR A 102 -3.82 15.62 2.39
N ILE A 103 -4.19 15.80 3.65
CA ILE A 103 -5.57 16.02 4.09
C ILE A 103 -5.75 17.46 4.49
N THR A 104 -6.80 18.09 3.95
CA THR A 104 -7.16 19.47 4.21
C THR A 104 -8.61 19.56 4.68
N LEU A 105 -8.85 20.30 5.77
CA LEU A 105 -10.19 20.62 6.26
C LEU A 105 -10.50 22.10 6.04
N TYR A 106 -11.66 22.35 5.47
CA TYR A 106 -12.17 23.69 5.23
C TYR A 106 -13.43 23.95 6.04
N GLY A 107 -13.52 25.16 6.58
CA GLY A 107 -14.70 25.70 7.22
C GLY A 107 -15.60 26.46 6.26
N THR A 108 -16.55 27.21 6.83
CA THR A 108 -17.39 28.13 6.08
C THR A 108 -16.53 29.17 5.34
N ASN A 109 -16.98 29.59 4.14
CA ASN A 109 -16.26 30.51 3.25
C ASN A 109 -14.87 29.98 2.79
N GLN A 110 -14.68 28.67 2.73
CA GLN A 110 -13.42 28.03 2.33
C GLN A 110 -12.21 28.40 3.21
N ALA A 111 -12.47 28.80 4.46
CA ALA A 111 -11.40 29.06 5.41
C ALA A 111 -10.68 27.76 5.77
N LEU A 112 -9.35 27.76 5.69
CA LEU A 112 -8.54 26.62 6.09
C LEU A 112 -8.66 26.40 7.61
N ILE A 113 -9.13 25.23 8.03
CA ILE A 113 -9.21 24.81 9.42
C ILE A 113 -7.95 24.07 9.85
N GLY A 114 -7.47 23.18 9.00
CA GLY A 114 -6.28 22.38 9.27
C GLY A 114 -5.82 21.61 8.05
N GLU A 115 -4.53 21.35 8.00
CA GLU A 115 -3.87 20.60 6.94
C GLU A 115 -2.76 19.73 7.53
N THR A 116 -2.60 18.55 7.01
CA THR A 116 -1.48 17.67 7.34
C THR A 116 -1.16 16.74 6.19
N SER A 117 0.08 16.31 6.14
CA SER A 117 0.53 15.30 5.17
C SER A 117 0.90 14.01 5.89
N GLY A 118 0.78 12.91 5.17
CA GLY A 118 1.15 11.58 5.64
C GLY A 118 1.53 10.66 4.50
N MET A 119 1.76 9.41 4.83
CA MET A 119 2.05 8.35 3.87
C MET A 119 1.15 7.14 4.14
N LEU A 120 0.78 6.44 3.08
CA LEU A 120 0.04 5.19 3.15
C LEU A 120 0.60 4.17 2.16
N ASP A 121 0.40 2.91 2.45
CA ASP A 121 0.70 1.82 1.52
C ASP A 121 -0.59 1.39 0.84
N LEU A 122 -0.54 1.20 -0.48
CA LEU A 122 -1.67 0.75 -1.30
C LEU A 122 -1.44 -0.70 -1.73
N PRO A 123 -2.09 -1.68 -1.10
CA PRO A 123 -2.02 -3.08 -1.51
C PRO A 123 -2.78 -3.32 -2.82
N PRO A 124 -2.52 -4.43 -3.52
CA PRO A 124 -3.25 -4.77 -4.75
C PRO A 124 -4.76 -4.86 -4.51
N SER A 125 -5.55 -4.22 -5.37
CA SER A 125 -7.04 -4.27 -5.34
C SER A 125 -7.64 -4.00 -3.95
N GLY A 126 -6.97 -3.18 -3.12
CA GLY A 126 -7.37 -2.95 -1.73
C GLY A 126 -7.94 -1.56 -1.47
N ILE A 127 -8.78 -1.48 -0.44
CA ILE A 127 -9.20 -0.22 0.17
C ILE A 127 -8.38 -0.03 1.44
N VAL A 128 -7.81 1.16 1.62
CA VAL A 128 -6.98 1.51 2.77
C VAL A 128 -7.64 2.66 3.53
N PRO A 129 -7.97 2.46 4.81
CA PRO A 129 -8.46 3.54 5.65
C PRO A 129 -7.31 4.47 6.07
N VAL A 130 -7.59 5.75 6.07
CA VAL A 130 -6.72 6.79 6.60
C VAL A 130 -7.38 7.40 7.83
N PHE A 131 -6.62 7.55 8.90
CA PHE A 131 -7.04 8.20 10.13
C PHE A 131 -5.96 9.17 10.59
N VAL A 132 -6.34 10.43 10.74
CA VAL A 132 -5.46 11.52 11.20
C VAL A 132 -6.07 12.11 12.48
N PRO A 133 -5.45 11.90 13.64
CA PRO A 133 -5.96 12.40 14.90
C PRO A 133 -5.67 13.90 15.07
N GLY A 134 -6.63 14.64 15.64
CA GLY A 134 -6.42 16.00 16.14
C GLY A 134 -5.97 17.00 15.08
N LEU A 135 -6.50 16.90 13.87
CA LEU A 135 -6.15 17.80 12.76
C LEU A 135 -6.55 19.25 13.07
N SER A 136 -7.56 19.46 13.91
CA SER A 136 -7.91 20.78 14.46
C SER A 136 -8.39 20.66 15.89
N SER A 137 -8.13 21.70 16.68
CA SER A 137 -8.65 21.86 18.05
C SER A 137 -9.72 22.96 18.15
N SER A 138 -10.29 23.37 17.02
CA SER A 138 -11.28 24.45 16.97
C SER A 138 -12.72 23.90 16.95
N ASN A 139 -13.66 24.61 17.55
CA ASN A 139 -15.10 24.38 17.44
C ASN A 139 -15.68 24.86 16.09
N GLN A 140 -14.84 25.01 15.06
CA GLN A 140 -15.27 25.45 13.74
C GLN A 140 -16.07 24.37 13.05
N VAL A 141 -17.11 24.81 12.34
CA VAL A 141 -17.91 23.90 11.51
C VAL A 141 -17.13 23.56 10.25
N VAL A 142 -16.81 22.30 10.06
CA VAL A 142 -16.20 21.80 8.83
C VAL A 142 -17.27 21.76 7.74
N SER A 143 -17.02 22.43 6.62
CA SER A 143 -17.87 22.42 5.43
C SER A 143 -17.31 21.53 4.32
N GLY A 144 -16.02 21.16 4.35
CA GLY A 144 -15.38 20.28 3.40
C GLY A 144 -14.12 19.63 3.97
N ALA A 145 -13.89 18.40 3.57
CA ALA A 145 -12.69 17.62 3.86
C ALA A 145 -12.21 16.98 2.57
N PHE A 146 -10.91 17.08 2.28
CA PHE A 146 -10.32 16.56 1.06
C PHE A 146 -9.04 15.82 1.39
N LEU A 147 -8.84 14.67 0.72
CA LEU A 147 -7.56 13.97 0.67
C LEU A 147 -7.04 14.02 -0.75
N GLU A 148 -5.83 14.50 -0.91
CA GLU A 148 -5.17 14.60 -2.20
C GLU A 148 -3.95 13.69 -2.26
N ILE A 149 -3.80 12.96 -3.36
CA ILE A 149 -2.64 12.14 -3.69
C ILE A 149 -2.14 12.60 -5.06
N ASN A 150 -0.85 12.93 -5.14
CA ASN A 150 -0.24 13.20 -6.43
C ASN A 150 0.22 11.88 -7.08
N PRO A 151 -0.40 11.43 -8.19
CA PRO A 151 -0.05 10.16 -8.82
C PRO A 151 1.41 10.07 -9.31
N SER A 152 2.04 11.23 -9.57
CA SER A 152 3.44 11.27 -10.03
C SER A 152 4.47 11.24 -8.90
N SER A 153 4.04 11.11 -7.62
CA SER A 153 4.93 11.17 -6.46
C SER A 153 5.39 9.80 -5.95
N PHE A 154 4.93 8.72 -6.55
CA PHE A 154 5.26 7.34 -6.19
C PHE A 154 5.22 6.45 -7.42
N GLU A 155 5.69 5.21 -7.28
CA GLU A 155 5.75 4.21 -8.34
C GLU A 155 4.94 2.97 -7.98
N TRP A 156 4.26 2.38 -8.97
CA TRP A 156 3.57 1.12 -8.84
C TRP A 156 4.52 -0.03 -9.14
N TYR A 157 4.61 -0.97 -8.21
CA TYR A 157 5.39 -2.20 -8.42
C TYR A 157 4.48 -3.43 -8.54
N SER A 158 4.96 -4.40 -9.31
CA SER A 158 4.25 -5.65 -9.54
C SER A 158 4.13 -6.46 -8.24
N MET A 159 2.90 -6.76 -7.85
CA MET A 159 2.56 -7.59 -6.69
C MET A 159 1.32 -8.43 -7.05
N PRO A 160 1.48 -9.50 -7.84
CA PRO A 160 0.36 -10.30 -8.35
C PRO A 160 -0.53 -10.91 -7.27
N THR A 161 0.01 -11.11 -6.08
CA THR A 161 -0.71 -11.61 -4.91
C THR A 161 -0.33 -10.77 -3.70
N ASP A 162 -1.32 -10.34 -2.92
CA ASP A 162 -1.05 -9.68 -1.65
C ASP A 162 -0.44 -10.68 -0.68
N THR A 163 0.83 -10.48 -0.35
CA THR A 163 1.61 -11.34 0.55
C THR A 163 1.64 -10.83 1.99
N ARG A 164 0.91 -9.76 2.29
CA ARG A 164 0.81 -9.27 3.66
C ARG A 164 0.13 -10.30 4.55
N ILE A 165 0.60 -10.40 5.76
CA ILE A 165 -0.09 -11.14 6.80
C ILE A 165 -0.97 -10.13 7.54
N VAL A 166 -2.29 -10.21 7.31
CA VAL A 166 -3.27 -9.35 7.95
C VAL A 166 -3.98 -10.15 9.05
N PRO A 167 -4.01 -9.67 10.31
CA PRO A 167 -4.69 -10.38 11.38
C PRO A 167 -6.20 -10.35 11.16
N THR A 168 -6.88 -11.42 11.58
CA THR A 168 -8.34 -11.47 11.62
C THR A 168 -8.87 -10.74 12.85
N VAL A 169 -10.02 -10.08 12.71
CA VAL A 169 -10.66 -9.31 13.78
C VAL A 169 -11.86 -10.10 14.32
N SER A 170 -11.95 -10.27 15.64
CA SER A 170 -13.17 -10.76 16.30
C SER A 170 -14.21 -9.65 16.42
N SER A 171 -15.46 -10.01 16.69
CA SER A 171 -16.57 -9.06 16.87
C SER A 171 -16.21 -7.97 17.88
N PRO A 172 -16.22 -6.70 17.48
CA PRO A 172 -15.95 -5.59 18.38
C PRO A 172 -17.02 -5.47 19.45
N GLN A 173 -16.61 -5.07 20.66
CA GLN A 173 -17.51 -4.88 21.78
C GLN A 173 -17.52 -3.41 22.21
N LEU A 174 -18.69 -2.80 22.20
CA LEU A 174 -18.91 -1.47 22.75
C LEU A 174 -19.10 -1.55 24.26
N GLY A 175 -18.38 -0.72 25.00
CA GLY A 175 -18.43 -0.60 26.44
C GLY A 175 -18.16 0.84 26.88
N GLY A 176 -17.85 1.03 28.14
CA GLY A 176 -17.65 2.35 28.74
C GLY A 176 -18.96 3.05 29.12
N THR A 177 -18.93 4.36 29.24
CA THR A 177 -20.11 5.20 29.49
C THR A 177 -20.48 5.98 28.24
N ALA A 178 -21.68 6.54 28.17
CA ALA A 178 -22.10 7.36 27.05
C ALA A 178 -21.18 8.58 26.83
N SER A 179 -20.59 9.13 27.89
CA SER A 179 -19.64 10.27 27.82
C SER A 179 -18.19 9.86 27.63
N ALA A 180 -17.85 8.59 27.77
CA ALA A 180 -16.52 8.03 27.58
C ALA A 180 -16.63 6.61 26.99
N PRO A 181 -17.10 6.48 25.76
CA PRO A 181 -17.27 5.18 25.12
C PRO A 181 -15.91 4.51 24.88
N ARG A 182 -15.94 3.18 24.86
CA ARG A 182 -14.77 2.34 24.60
C ARG A 182 -15.17 1.22 23.66
N ILE A 183 -14.28 0.90 22.74
CA ILE A 183 -14.45 -0.28 21.87
C ILE A 183 -13.24 -1.18 22.08
N THR A 184 -13.51 -2.46 22.31
CA THR A 184 -12.48 -3.50 22.38
C THR A 184 -12.68 -4.50 21.24
N ALA A 185 -11.60 -4.96 20.65
CA ALA A 185 -11.59 -6.06 19.68
C ALA A 185 -10.33 -6.91 19.88
N THR A 186 -10.37 -8.13 19.38
CA THR A 186 -9.20 -9.03 19.40
C THR A 186 -8.71 -9.22 17.97
N LEU A 187 -7.42 -8.97 17.77
CA LEU A 187 -6.71 -9.29 16.55
C LEU A 187 -6.03 -10.65 16.70
N THR A 188 -6.31 -11.57 15.79
CA THR A 188 -5.74 -12.93 15.80
C THR A 188 -4.78 -13.08 14.63
N ASN A 189 -3.55 -13.47 14.93
CA ASN A 189 -2.55 -13.85 13.95
C ASN A 189 -2.60 -15.36 13.73
N ASN A 190 -3.11 -15.79 12.58
CA ASN A 190 -3.20 -17.20 12.20
C ASN A 190 -1.92 -17.70 11.48
N SER A 191 -0.90 -16.83 11.32
CA SER A 191 0.35 -17.21 10.65
C SER A 191 1.36 -17.83 11.63
N VAL A 192 2.38 -18.46 11.08
CA VAL A 192 3.51 -19.02 11.83
C VAL A 192 4.60 -18.00 12.15
N THR A 193 4.44 -16.74 11.70
CA THR A 193 5.36 -15.64 11.95
C THR A 193 4.66 -14.52 12.73
N PRO A 194 5.35 -13.80 13.62
CA PRO A 194 4.77 -12.67 14.31
C PRO A 194 4.46 -11.54 13.32
N ILE A 195 3.38 -10.79 13.56
CA ILE A 195 3.04 -9.57 12.82
C ILE A 195 3.44 -8.38 13.69
N THR A 196 4.17 -7.42 13.13
CA THR A 196 4.63 -6.24 13.87
C THR A 196 4.00 -4.95 13.31
N ASN A 197 3.91 -3.92 14.17
CA ASN A 197 3.44 -2.58 13.79
C ASN A 197 2.07 -2.56 13.11
N VAL A 198 1.11 -3.32 13.64
CA VAL A 198 -0.26 -3.34 13.14
C VAL A 198 -0.97 -2.09 13.62
N ARG A 199 -1.38 -1.23 12.71
CA ARG A 199 -2.26 -0.10 13.02
C ARG A 199 -3.71 -0.56 12.89
N ALA A 200 -4.45 -0.64 13.99
CA ALA A 200 -5.87 -0.93 13.96
C ALA A 200 -6.64 0.39 13.94
N ILE A 201 -7.50 0.57 12.94
CA ILE A 201 -8.38 1.73 12.79
C ILE A 201 -9.80 1.24 13.03
N VAL A 202 -10.60 2.01 13.76
CA VAL A 202 -12.02 1.72 13.99
C VAL A 202 -12.87 2.83 13.40
N PHE A 203 -13.90 2.43 12.64
CA PHE A 203 -15.00 3.29 12.21
C PHE A 203 -16.27 2.85 12.93
N VAL A 204 -16.99 3.82 13.46
CA VAL A 204 -18.28 3.63 14.11
C VAL A 204 -19.34 4.26 13.23
N HIS A 205 -20.27 3.45 12.75
CA HIS A 205 -21.34 3.86 11.85
C HIS A 205 -22.67 3.94 12.62
N ASP A 206 -23.51 4.87 12.23
CA ASP A 206 -24.91 4.92 12.64
C ASP A 206 -25.78 3.99 11.78
N SER A 207 -27.10 4.01 12.01
CA SER A 207 -28.06 3.18 11.29
C SER A 207 -28.23 3.58 9.81
N THR A 208 -27.76 4.76 9.40
CA THR A 208 -27.76 5.20 8.01
C THR A 208 -26.48 4.84 7.26
N GLY A 209 -25.50 4.29 7.97
CA GLY A 209 -24.19 3.96 7.46
C GLY A 209 -23.20 5.15 7.52
N ASP A 210 -23.59 6.27 8.12
CA ASP A 210 -22.71 7.40 8.27
C ASP A 210 -21.69 7.17 9.40
N ILE A 211 -20.42 7.55 9.19
CA ILE A 211 -19.36 7.41 10.20
C ILE A 211 -19.49 8.54 11.22
N ILE A 212 -19.84 8.19 12.46
CA ILE A 212 -20.08 9.12 13.56
C ILE A 212 -18.87 9.27 14.48
N ALA A 213 -17.94 8.30 14.47
CA ALA A 213 -16.70 8.37 15.25
C ALA A 213 -15.63 7.47 14.62
N ALA A 214 -14.38 7.80 14.86
CA ALA A 214 -13.25 7.00 14.46
C ALA A 214 -12.12 7.07 15.50
N SER A 215 -11.25 6.09 15.52
CA SER A 215 -10.05 6.08 16.36
C SER A 215 -9.02 5.12 15.78
N ALA A 216 -7.79 5.20 16.25
CA ALA A 216 -6.75 4.26 15.88
C ALA A 216 -5.86 3.90 17.06
N THR A 217 -5.35 2.68 17.05
CA THR A 217 -4.35 2.21 18.01
C THR A 217 -3.26 1.43 17.29
N LEU A 218 -2.06 1.45 17.85
CA LEU A 218 -0.91 0.72 17.32
C LEU A 218 -0.63 -0.49 18.19
N VAL A 219 -0.57 -1.67 17.56
CA VAL A 219 -0.14 -2.92 18.18
C VAL A 219 1.28 -3.21 17.73
N SER A 220 2.23 -3.15 18.66
CA SER A 220 3.65 -3.32 18.36
C SER A 220 3.97 -4.71 17.80
N ALA A 221 3.33 -5.76 18.34
CA ALA A 221 3.50 -7.12 17.84
C ALA A 221 2.29 -8.01 18.21
N ILE A 222 1.92 -8.91 17.30
CA ILE A 222 1.02 -10.03 17.53
C ILE A 222 1.83 -11.31 17.34
N PRO A 223 2.02 -12.15 18.38
CA PRO A 223 2.82 -13.37 18.27
C PRO A 223 2.29 -14.30 17.16
N ALA A 224 3.16 -15.15 16.65
CA ALA A 224 2.75 -16.25 15.76
C ALA A 224 1.68 -17.10 16.44
N GLN A 225 0.61 -17.44 15.72
CA GLN A 225 -0.54 -18.23 16.25
C GLN A 225 -1.15 -17.60 17.52
N GLY A 226 -0.94 -16.28 17.72
CA GLY A 226 -1.32 -15.56 18.94
C GLY A 226 -2.37 -14.49 18.70
N GLN A 227 -2.69 -13.77 19.77
CA GLN A 227 -3.72 -12.75 19.79
C GLN A 227 -3.22 -11.48 20.49
N ALA A 228 -3.81 -10.34 20.12
CA ALA A 228 -3.66 -9.08 20.82
C ALA A 228 -5.03 -8.39 20.96
N THR A 229 -5.34 -7.88 22.14
CA THR A 229 -6.53 -7.07 22.37
C THR A 229 -6.22 -5.62 22.04
N VAL A 230 -7.08 -4.99 21.26
CA VAL A 230 -7.03 -3.55 20.94
C VAL A 230 -8.13 -2.82 21.69
N LEU A 231 -7.80 -1.62 22.14
CA LEU A 231 -8.70 -0.73 22.84
C LEU A 231 -8.71 0.63 22.12
N PHE A 232 -9.92 1.12 21.85
CA PHE A 232 -10.18 2.45 21.32
C PHE A 232 -11.00 3.24 22.33
N THR A 233 -10.67 4.50 22.52
CA THR A 233 -11.30 5.38 23.52
C THR A 233 -11.61 6.74 22.94
N TRP A 234 -12.67 7.36 23.43
CA TRP A 234 -13.07 8.73 23.11
C TRP A 234 -13.28 9.54 24.39
N ASN A 235 -12.99 10.83 24.30
CA ASN A 235 -13.13 11.76 25.42
C ASN A 235 -14.53 12.44 25.46
N GLY A 236 -15.45 12.00 24.63
CA GLY A 236 -16.80 12.54 24.56
C GLY A 236 -17.78 11.51 23.99
N ALA A 237 -19.06 11.81 24.12
CA ALA A 237 -20.11 10.99 23.53
C ALA A 237 -19.99 10.94 22.01
N PHE A 238 -20.44 9.85 21.40
CA PHE A 238 -20.63 9.81 19.96
C PHE A 238 -21.69 10.81 19.52
N THR A 239 -21.56 11.35 18.32
CA THR A 239 -22.51 12.31 17.75
C THR A 239 -23.84 11.65 17.31
N GLY A 240 -23.92 10.34 17.32
CA GLY A 240 -25.09 9.53 16.96
C GLY A 240 -25.12 8.21 17.72
N VAL A 241 -26.12 7.38 17.41
CA VAL A 241 -26.28 6.05 17.98
C VAL A 241 -25.49 5.02 17.16
N PRO A 242 -24.51 4.32 17.73
CA PRO A 242 -23.74 3.30 17.04
C PRO A 242 -24.66 2.14 16.57
N ALA A 243 -24.54 1.76 15.29
CA ALA A 243 -25.25 0.62 14.70
C ALA A 243 -24.28 -0.43 14.16
N LEU A 244 -23.13 -0.02 13.61
CA LEU A 244 -22.09 -0.91 13.11
C LEU A 244 -20.73 -0.41 13.60
N ILE A 245 -19.88 -1.35 14.01
CA ILE A 245 -18.50 -1.07 14.40
C ILE A 245 -17.60 -1.90 13.49
N GLU A 246 -16.75 -1.22 12.74
CA GLU A 246 -15.80 -1.82 11.84
C GLU A 246 -14.38 -1.56 12.35
N VAL A 247 -13.62 -2.62 12.55
CA VAL A 247 -12.20 -2.53 12.94
C VAL A 247 -11.34 -3.07 11.80
N ILE A 248 -10.48 -2.23 11.28
CA ILE A 248 -9.67 -2.50 10.09
C ILE A 248 -8.20 -2.54 10.50
N PRO A 249 -7.55 -3.71 10.49
CA PRO A 249 -6.11 -3.80 10.71
C PRO A 249 -5.35 -3.41 9.44
N VAL A 250 -4.43 -2.47 9.59
CA VAL A 250 -3.53 -2.01 8.52
C VAL A 250 -2.13 -2.50 8.83
N THR A 251 -1.57 -3.27 7.90
CA THR A 251 -0.18 -3.78 7.94
C THR A 251 0.61 -3.18 6.78
N SER A 252 1.90 -2.95 7.00
CA SER A 252 2.80 -2.46 5.94
C SER A 252 2.94 -3.48 4.81
N LEU A 253 3.23 -3.00 3.63
CA LEU A 253 3.67 -3.83 2.51
C LEU A 253 5.08 -4.41 2.80
N PRO A 254 5.36 -5.66 2.40
CA PRO A 254 6.64 -6.34 2.63
C PRO A 254 7.80 -5.69 1.89
#